data_e168894cf7d2b5f01f30a00a3d70a01a
#
_entry.id   e168894cf7d2b5f01f30a00a3d70a01a
#
_cell.length_a   1.000
_cell.length_b   1.000
_cell.length_c   1.000
_cell.angle_alpha   90.00
_cell.angle_beta   90.00
_cell.angle_gamma   90.00
#
_symmetry.space_group_name_H-M   'P 1'
#
loop_
_entity.id
_entity.type
_entity.pdbx_description
1 polymer ?
#
loop_
_entity_poly.entity_id
_entity_poly.type
_entity_poly.pdbx_seq_one_letter_code
_entity_poly.pdbx_strand_id
1 'polypeptide(L)'
;VVRATHRVSFDVHAADRFVLLGPSGCGKSTLLKAVAGFIAPVEGEIRLEDRRVTQPGPDRIVVFQEFDQLPPWKTVKQNVMFPLLASRTLGKKEAAERALHYLDKVGLSKFADVHPHQLSGGMKQRVAIARALAMQPRVLLMDEPFAALDALTRRRMQQELLELWDEVRFTLLFVTHSIEEALVVGNRIALLSPHPGRMRAEINSHGFSLDSLGSAEFQGTAQRIHDMLFEEEHEVIA
;
A
#
# COMPACT_ATOMS: atom_id res chain seq x y z
N VAL A 1 -14.87 -15.64 -18.03
CA VAL A 1 -13.99 -14.51 -17.64
C VAL A 1 -14.71 -13.73 -16.55
N VAL A 2 -14.09 -13.61 -15.38
CA VAL A 2 -14.66 -12.82 -14.26
C VAL A 2 -14.19 -11.37 -14.44
N ARG A 3 -15.13 -10.42 -14.44
CA ARG A 3 -14.83 -8.99 -14.54
C ARG A 3 -14.61 -8.43 -13.13
N ALA A 4 -13.37 -8.27 -12.71
CA ALA A 4 -13.03 -7.79 -11.36
C ALA A 4 -13.43 -6.31 -11.15
N THR A 5 -13.16 -5.45 -12.14
CA THR A 5 -13.48 -4.02 -12.11
C THR A 5 -14.10 -3.58 -13.44
N HIS A 6 -14.85 -2.47 -13.44
CA HIS A 6 -15.49 -1.94 -14.64
C HIS A 6 -15.43 -0.41 -14.69
N ARG A 7 -14.76 0.13 -15.72
CA ARG A 7 -14.62 1.57 -15.97
C ARG A 7 -14.11 2.36 -14.75
N VAL A 8 -13.02 1.86 -14.14
CA VAL A 8 -12.32 2.56 -13.06
C VAL A 8 -11.26 3.46 -13.67
N SER A 9 -11.32 4.75 -13.38
CA SER A 9 -10.34 5.75 -13.81
C SER A 9 -10.03 6.67 -12.64
N PHE A 10 -8.76 6.92 -12.36
CA PHE A 10 -8.27 7.87 -11.36
C PHE A 10 -6.84 8.28 -11.66
N ASP A 11 -6.44 9.43 -11.11
CA ASP A 11 -5.08 9.95 -11.19
C ASP A 11 -4.44 9.97 -9.79
N VAL A 12 -3.18 9.53 -9.70
CA VAL A 12 -2.38 9.58 -8.48
C VAL A 12 -1.24 10.56 -8.71
N HIS A 13 -1.14 11.59 -7.88
CA HIS A 13 -0.09 12.59 -8.00
C HIS A 13 1.16 12.23 -7.21
N ALA A 14 2.28 12.88 -7.55
CA ALA A 14 3.52 12.69 -6.80
C ALA A 14 3.30 13.02 -5.31
N ALA A 15 3.86 12.19 -4.43
CA ALA A 15 3.70 12.26 -2.99
C ALA A 15 2.24 12.14 -2.48
N ASP A 16 1.29 11.65 -3.28
CA ASP A 16 -0.02 11.25 -2.76
C ASP A 16 0.10 9.99 -1.87
N ARG A 17 -0.78 9.92 -0.88
CA ARG A 17 -1.19 8.70 -0.21
C ARG A 17 -2.59 8.34 -0.69
N PHE A 18 -2.65 7.75 -1.88
CA PHE A 18 -3.91 7.43 -2.55
C PHE A 18 -4.42 6.07 -2.09
N VAL A 19 -5.64 6.00 -1.58
CA VAL A 19 -6.24 4.79 -1.06
C VAL A 19 -7.34 4.26 -1.96
N LEU A 20 -7.29 2.97 -2.28
CA LEU A 20 -8.41 2.24 -2.88
C LEU A 20 -9.20 1.58 -1.74
N LEU A 21 -10.40 2.09 -1.47
CA LEU A 21 -11.31 1.60 -0.43
C LEU A 21 -12.53 0.93 -1.07
N GLY A 22 -12.95 -0.19 -0.53
CA GLY A 22 -14.16 -0.88 -0.97
C GLY A 22 -14.30 -2.25 -0.34
N PRO A 23 -15.45 -2.91 -0.48
CA PRO A 23 -15.71 -4.21 0.12
C PRO A 23 -14.77 -5.30 -0.41
N SER A 24 -14.67 -6.41 0.32
CA SER A 24 -13.88 -7.56 -0.11
C SER A 24 -14.42 -8.11 -1.44
N GLY A 25 -13.51 -8.51 -2.33
CA GLY A 25 -13.88 -9.05 -3.64
C GLY A 25 -14.24 -8.01 -4.72
N CYS A 26 -14.29 -6.71 -4.45
CA CYS A 26 -14.60 -5.68 -5.46
C CYS A 26 -13.48 -5.43 -6.49
N GLY A 27 -12.33 -6.11 -6.38
CA GLY A 27 -11.25 -6.04 -7.38
C GLY A 27 -10.08 -5.12 -7.05
N LYS A 28 -9.96 -4.59 -5.82
CA LYS A 28 -8.85 -3.70 -5.40
C LYS A 28 -7.47 -4.31 -5.64
N SER A 29 -7.24 -5.53 -5.16
CA SER A 29 -5.96 -6.24 -5.36
C SER A 29 -5.70 -6.55 -6.83
N THR A 30 -6.74 -6.80 -7.62
CA THR A 30 -6.62 -6.98 -9.07
C THR A 30 -6.17 -5.68 -9.73
N LEU A 31 -6.76 -4.56 -9.33
CA LEU A 31 -6.39 -3.24 -9.83
C LEU A 31 -4.96 -2.88 -9.44
N LEU A 32 -4.57 -3.12 -8.18
CA LEU A 32 -3.20 -2.92 -7.71
C LEU A 32 -2.21 -3.79 -8.50
N LYS A 33 -2.52 -5.06 -8.75
CA LYS A 33 -1.70 -5.95 -9.58
C LYS A 33 -1.58 -5.46 -11.02
N ALA A 34 -2.64 -4.83 -11.55
CA ALA A 34 -2.59 -4.23 -12.89
C ALA A 34 -1.69 -2.98 -12.89
N VAL A 35 -1.76 -2.11 -11.87
CA VAL A 35 -0.83 -0.99 -11.70
C VAL A 35 0.61 -1.47 -11.57
N ALA A 36 0.85 -2.56 -10.86
CA ALA A 36 2.19 -3.18 -10.75
C ALA A 36 2.71 -3.77 -12.08
N GLY A 37 1.83 -3.96 -13.06
CA GLY A 37 2.17 -4.56 -14.36
C GLY A 37 2.15 -6.09 -14.37
N PHE A 38 1.59 -6.74 -13.34
CA PHE A 38 1.45 -8.20 -13.30
C PHE A 38 0.26 -8.70 -14.13
N ILE A 39 -0.73 -7.83 -14.35
CA ILE A 39 -1.94 -8.13 -15.10
C ILE A 39 -2.18 -7.00 -16.10
N ALA A 40 -2.37 -7.31 -17.36
CA ALA A 40 -2.78 -6.32 -18.34
C ALA A 40 -4.27 -6.00 -18.22
N PRO A 41 -4.71 -4.73 -18.25
CA PRO A 41 -6.13 -4.39 -18.35
C PRO A 41 -6.69 -4.91 -19.68
N VAL A 42 -7.93 -5.41 -19.67
CA VAL A 42 -8.63 -5.87 -20.90
C VAL A 42 -8.99 -4.68 -21.79
N GLU A 43 -9.41 -3.58 -21.17
CA GLU A 43 -9.73 -2.32 -21.81
C GLU A 43 -9.08 -1.16 -21.03
N GLY A 44 -8.77 -0.08 -21.73
CA GLY A 44 -8.08 1.07 -21.14
C GLY A 44 -6.58 0.86 -21.01
N GLU A 45 -5.94 1.69 -20.23
CA GLU A 45 -4.49 1.64 -20.01
C GLU A 45 -4.11 2.18 -18.63
N ILE A 46 -2.95 1.79 -18.17
CA ILE A 46 -2.31 2.32 -16.96
C ILE A 46 -1.03 3.03 -17.41
N ARG A 47 -0.84 4.25 -16.91
CA ARG A 47 0.36 5.04 -17.17
C ARG A 47 1.07 5.37 -15.87
N LEU A 48 2.39 5.35 -15.91
CA LEU A 48 3.25 5.95 -14.90
C LEU A 48 4.04 7.06 -15.57
N GLU A 49 3.82 8.29 -15.14
CA GLU A 49 4.22 9.47 -15.91
C GLU A 49 3.63 9.34 -17.34
N ASP A 50 4.35 9.59 -18.37
CA ASP A 50 3.83 9.46 -19.75
C ASP A 50 4.01 8.06 -20.36
N ARG A 51 4.46 7.07 -19.58
CA ARG A 51 4.78 5.73 -20.07
C ARG A 51 3.68 4.74 -19.72
N ARG A 52 3.21 3.99 -20.72
CA ARG A 52 2.27 2.89 -20.52
C ARG A 52 2.92 1.76 -19.73
N VAL A 53 2.23 1.27 -18.71
CA VAL A 53 2.62 0.10 -17.93
C VAL A 53 2.24 -1.17 -18.69
N THR A 54 3.23 -1.95 -19.10
CA THR A 54 3.03 -3.22 -19.85
C THR A 54 3.62 -4.43 -19.15
N GLN A 55 4.48 -4.21 -18.15
CA GLN A 55 5.17 -5.27 -17.40
C GLN A 55 5.61 -4.74 -16.03
N PRO A 56 5.94 -5.61 -15.06
CA PRO A 56 6.53 -5.19 -13.79
C PRO A 56 7.84 -4.44 -13.98
N GLY A 57 8.13 -3.49 -13.08
CA GLY A 57 9.35 -2.69 -13.14
C GLY A 57 9.80 -2.22 -11.76
N PRO A 58 11.07 -1.82 -11.61
CA PRO A 58 11.64 -1.35 -10.35
C PRO A 58 11.08 0.02 -9.90
N ASP A 59 10.37 0.71 -10.76
CA ASP A 59 9.70 1.98 -10.52
C ASP A 59 8.38 1.82 -9.73
N ARG A 60 7.86 0.58 -9.62
CA ARG A 60 6.63 0.21 -8.88
C ARG A 60 6.89 -1.04 -8.07
N ILE A 61 6.94 -0.89 -6.75
CA ILE A 61 7.23 -2.02 -5.85
C ILE A 61 5.97 -2.35 -5.04
N VAL A 62 5.66 -3.65 -4.94
CA VAL A 62 4.52 -4.15 -4.18
C VAL A 62 4.98 -4.67 -2.82
N VAL A 63 4.29 -4.24 -1.77
CA VAL A 63 4.33 -4.83 -0.43
C VAL A 63 3.02 -5.58 -0.22
N PHE A 64 3.11 -6.90 -0.09
CA PHE A 64 1.94 -7.77 0.09
C PHE A 64 1.50 -7.86 1.54
N GLN A 65 0.29 -8.34 1.75
CA GLN A 65 -0.29 -8.61 3.08
C GLN A 65 0.47 -9.71 3.84
N GLU A 66 0.97 -10.72 3.13
CA GLU A 66 1.62 -11.88 3.72
C GLU A 66 2.97 -11.54 4.33
N PHE A 67 3.22 -12.06 5.55
CA PHE A 67 4.50 -11.86 6.25
C PHE A 67 5.65 -12.70 5.68
N ASP A 68 5.35 -13.74 4.90
CA ASP A 68 6.34 -14.69 4.36
C ASP A 68 6.95 -14.23 3.02
N GLN A 69 6.77 -12.95 2.68
CA GLN A 69 7.38 -12.34 1.50
C GLN A 69 8.90 -12.12 1.60
N LEU A 70 9.50 -12.39 2.76
CA LEU A 70 10.94 -12.28 2.99
C LEU A 70 11.61 -13.64 2.81
N PRO A 71 12.60 -13.79 1.90
CA PRO A 71 13.44 -15.00 1.83
C PRO A 71 13.98 -15.42 3.20
N PRO A 72 13.54 -16.56 3.77
CA PRO A 72 13.88 -16.94 5.14
C PRO A 72 15.35 -17.30 5.34
N TRP A 73 16.06 -17.65 4.28
CA TRP A 73 17.49 -17.97 4.27
C TRP A 73 18.41 -16.76 4.17
N LYS A 74 17.84 -15.55 4.06
CA LYS A 74 18.60 -14.29 4.04
C LYS A 74 18.42 -13.57 5.36
N THR A 75 19.46 -12.88 5.84
CA THR A 75 19.32 -11.95 6.95
C THR A 75 18.43 -10.78 6.58
N VAL A 76 17.98 -9.99 7.56
CA VAL A 76 17.20 -8.77 7.35
C VAL A 76 17.91 -7.82 6.39
N LYS A 77 19.18 -7.52 6.61
CA LYS A 77 20.00 -6.70 5.70
C LYS A 77 20.08 -7.31 4.30
N GLN A 78 20.33 -8.60 4.19
CA GLN A 78 20.38 -9.28 2.89
C GLN A 78 19.03 -9.27 2.16
N ASN A 79 17.91 -9.31 2.88
CA ASN A 79 16.58 -9.16 2.31
C ASN A 79 16.40 -7.78 1.64
N VAL A 80 16.85 -6.71 2.29
CA VAL A 80 16.78 -5.36 1.74
C VAL A 80 17.77 -5.17 0.58
N MET A 81 18.96 -5.75 0.68
CA MET A 81 19.99 -5.71 -0.40
C MET A 81 19.56 -6.49 -1.65
N PHE A 82 18.76 -7.54 -1.48
CA PHE A 82 18.49 -8.50 -2.55
C PHE A 82 17.97 -7.85 -3.85
N PRO A 83 16.90 -7.03 -3.86
CA PRO A 83 16.42 -6.41 -5.08
C PRO A 83 17.42 -5.43 -5.69
N LEU A 84 18.22 -4.72 -4.89
CA LEU A 84 19.25 -3.80 -5.36
C LEU A 84 20.34 -4.52 -6.17
N LEU A 85 20.74 -5.70 -5.69
CA LEU A 85 21.73 -6.52 -6.36
C LEU A 85 21.15 -7.26 -7.57
N ALA A 86 19.92 -7.78 -7.46
CA ALA A 86 19.25 -8.50 -8.53
C ALA A 86 18.96 -7.60 -9.74
N SER A 87 18.55 -6.36 -9.51
CA SER A 87 18.34 -5.35 -10.55
C SER A 87 19.65 -4.76 -11.11
N ARG A 88 20.80 -5.11 -10.53
CA ARG A 88 22.11 -4.54 -10.86
C ARG A 88 22.18 -3.01 -10.73
N THR A 89 21.32 -2.44 -9.89
CA THR A 89 21.25 -0.99 -9.69
C THR A 89 22.47 -0.48 -8.91
N LEU A 90 22.96 -1.29 -7.95
CA LEU A 90 24.08 -0.92 -7.08
C LEU A 90 25.10 -2.06 -6.93
N GLY A 91 26.33 -1.68 -6.63
CA GLY A 91 27.37 -2.58 -6.17
C GLY A 91 27.10 -3.09 -4.74
N LYS A 92 27.79 -4.17 -4.33
CA LYS A 92 27.56 -4.83 -3.03
C LYS A 92 27.74 -3.88 -1.83
N LYS A 93 28.75 -2.98 -1.88
CA LYS A 93 29.02 -2.02 -0.81
C LYS A 93 27.90 -0.99 -0.69
N GLU A 94 27.54 -0.36 -1.79
CA GLU A 94 26.46 0.66 -1.84
C GLU A 94 25.10 0.06 -1.48
N ALA A 95 24.81 -1.17 -1.92
CA ALA A 95 23.60 -1.89 -1.55
C ALA A 95 23.53 -2.16 -0.04
N ALA A 96 24.68 -2.48 0.60
CA ALA A 96 24.74 -2.67 2.05
C ALA A 96 24.51 -1.35 2.82
N GLU A 97 25.14 -0.27 2.40
CA GLU A 97 24.98 1.06 2.98
C GLU A 97 23.52 1.54 2.87
N ARG A 98 22.91 1.40 1.68
CA ARG A 98 21.52 1.75 1.44
C ARG A 98 20.56 0.88 2.26
N ALA A 99 20.82 -0.42 2.36
CA ALA A 99 20.02 -1.32 3.17
C ALA A 99 20.03 -0.93 4.66
N LEU A 100 21.21 -0.62 5.20
CA LEU A 100 21.32 -0.15 6.59
C LEU A 100 20.61 1.18 6.83
N HIS A 101 20.71 2.12 5.87
CA HIS A 101 20.01 3.40 5.93
C HIS A 101 18.47 3.21 6.03
N TYR A 102 17.87 2.36 5.18
CA TYR A 102 16.43 2.14 5.24
C TYR A 102 16.01 1.27 6.43
N LEU A 103 16.86 0.38 6.91
CA LEU A 103 16.62 -0.35 8.16
C LEU A 103 16.63 0.57 9.38
N ASP A 104 17.48 1.61 9.34
CA ASP A 104 17.49 2.64 10.38
C ASP A 104 16.18 3.44 10.40
N LYS A 105 15.72 3.88 9.25
CA LYS A 105 14.44 4.60 9.10
C LYS A 105 13.23 3.84 9.63
N VAL A 106 13.23 2.50 9.56
CA VAL A 106 12.16 1.66 10.13
C VAL A 106 12.49 1.13 11.54
N GLY A 107 13.54 1.64 12.19
CA GLY A 107 13.93 1.30 13.56
C GLY A 107 14.44 -0.13 13.74
N LEU A 108 15.02 -0.73 12.70
CA LEU A 108 15.48 -2.13 12.69
C LEU A 108 16.98 -2.30 12.50
N SER A 109 17.79 -1.27 12.69
CA SER A 109 19.27 -1.33 12.55
C SER A 109 19.90 -2.46 13.38
N LYS A 110 19.42 -2.65 14.62
CA LYS A 110 19.92 -3.68 15.54
C LYS A 110 19.59 -5.12 15.11
N PHE A 111 18.66 -5.26 14.17
CA PHE A 111 18.17 -6.54 13.66
C PHE A 111 18.71 -6.85 12.26
N ALA A 112 19.71 -6.11 11.77
CA ALA A 112 20.23 -6.24 10.39
C ALA A 112 20.75 -7.66 10.07
N ASP A 113 21.38 -8.32 11.03
CA ASP A 113 22.04 -9.61 10.84
C ASP A 113 21.23 -10.82 11.32
N VAL A 114 20.00 -10.62 11.83
CA VAL A 114 19.09 -11.72 12.18
C VAL A 114 18.26 -12.19 10.96
N HIS A 115 17.62 -13.36 11.08
CA HIS A 115 16.79 -13.92 10.02
C HIS A 115 15.29 -13.64 10.25
N PRO A 116 14.44 -13.68 9.21
CA PRO A 116 13.01 -13.34 9.30
C PRO A 116 12.24 -14.14 10.36
N HIS A 117 12.58 -15.40 10.62
CA HIS A 117 11.92 -16.23 11.65
C HIS A 117 12.13 -15.72 13.08
N GLN A 118 13.11 -14.84 13.31
CA GLN A 118 13.41 -14.23 14.62
C GLN A 118 12.66 -12.92 14.84
N LEU A 119 11.84 -12.48 13.85
CA LEU A 119 11.10 -11.23 13.87
C LEU A 119 9.62 -11.44 14.16
N SER A 120 8.99 -10.48 14.83
CA SER A 120 7.52 -10.38 14.90
C SER A 120 6.92 -10.06 13.53
N GLY A 121 5.61 -10.27 13.35
CA GLY A 121 4.90 -9.94 12.12
C GLY A 121 5.06 -8.46 11.71
N GLY A 122 4.89 -7.53 12.66
CA GLY A 122 5.11 -6.10 12.42
C GLY A 122 6.56 -5.76 12.04
N MET A 123 7.56 -6.44 12.64
CA MET A 123 8.96 -6.25 12.23
C MET A 123 9.21 -6.78 10.81
N LYS A 124 8.65 -7.94 10.45
CA LYS A 124 8.73 -8.46 9.06
C LYS A 124 8.13 -7.47 8.06
N GLN A 125 7.00 -6.86 8.40
CA GLN A 125 6.35 -5.85 7.55
C GLN A 125 7.24 -4.61 7.39
N ARG A 126 7.86 -4.12 8.46
CA ARG A 126 8.83 -3.00 8.38
C ARG A 126 10.02 -3.34 7.49
N VAL A 127 10.54 -4.57 7.56
CA VAL A 127 11.61 -5.02 6.64
C VAL A 127 11.14 -5.02 5.19
N ALA A 128 9.91 -5.46 4.93
CA ALA A 128 9.34 -5.45 3.57
C ALA A 128 9.19 -4.02 3.03
N ILE A 129 8.76 -3.08 3.86
CA ILE A 129 8.67 -1.64 3.52
C ILE A 129 10.08 -1.08 3.26
N ALA A 130 11.05 -1.33 4.14
CA ALA A 130 12.44 -0.89 3.96
C ALA A 130 13.05 -1.46 2.67
N ARG A 131 12.80 -2.74 2.36
CA ARG A 131 13.22 -3.39 1.11
C ARG A 131 12.63 -2.70 -0.12
N ALA A 132 11.36 -2.34 -0.06
CA ALA A 132 10.67 -1.68 -1.15
C ALA A 132 11.22 -0.25 -1.36
N LEU A 133 11.33 0.54 -0.29
CA LEU A 133 11.81 1.93 -0.34
C LEU A 133 13.28 2.03 -0.69
N ALA A 134 14.12 1.03 -0.34
CA ALA A 134 15.52 0.99 -0.73
C ALA A 134 15.71 0.99 -2.26
N MET A 135 14.73 0.50 -3.01
CA MET A 135 14.70 0.56 -4.48
C MET A 135 14.40 1.97 -5.01
N GLN A 136 13.95 2.90 -4.16
CA GLN A 136 13.52 4.26 -4.52
C GLN A 136 12.48 4.24 -5.66
N PRO A 137 11.38 3.51 -5.50
CA PRO A 137 10.36 3.40 -6.52
C PRO A 137 9.64 4.74 -6.72
N ARG A 138 9.07 4.95 -7.91
CA ARG A 138 8.15 6.08 -8.17
C ARG A 138 6.85 5.93 -7.39
N VAL A 139 6.37 4.69 -7.29
CA VAL A 139 5.13 4.37 -6.57
C VAL A 139 5.35 3.12 -5.69
N LEU A 140 5.01 3.23 -4.42
CA LEU A 140 4.90 2.12 -3.49
C LEU A 140 3.45 1.62 -3.50
N LEU A 141 3.27 0.34 -3.76
CA LEU A 141 1.98 -0.32 -3.82
C LEU A 141 1.81 -1.20 -2.59
N MET A 142 0.73 -1.03 -1.82
CA MET A 142 0.48 -1.83 -0.62
C MET A 142 -0.89 -2.49 -0.69
N ASP A 143 -0.93 -3.82 -0.62
CA ASP A 143 -2.16 -4.62 -0.66
C ASP A 143 -2.53 -5.09 0.75
N GLU A 144 -3.45 -4.39 1.41
CA GLU A 144 -3.93 -4.66 2.78
C GLU A 144 -2.80 -4.94 3.79
N PRO A 145 -1.75 -4.10 3.87
CA PRO A 145 -0.50 -4.46 4.54
C PRO A 145 -0.62 -4.67 6.06
N PHE A 146 -1.72 -4.24 6.66
CA PHE A 146 -1.93 -4.30 8.12
C PHE A 146 -3.11 -5.18 8.52
N ALA A 147 -3.77 -5.88 7.57
CA ALA A 147 -4.97 -6.66 7.84
C ALA A 147 -4.74 -7.82 8.84
N ALA A 148 -3.56 -8.43 8.83
CA ALA A 148 -3.20 -9.54 9.71
C ALA A 148 -2.65 -9.11 11.08
N LEU A 149 -2.64 -7.80 11.39
CA LEU A 149 -2.13 -7.27 12.66
C LEU A 149 -3.26 -7.06 13.67
N ASP A 150 -2.94 -7.25 14.96
CA ASP A 150 -3.82 -6.81 16.05
C ASP A 150 -3.99 -5.27 16.06
N ALA A 151 -5.02 -4.79 16.75
CA ALA A 151 -5.40 -3.37 16.71
C ALA A 151 -4.29 -2.41 17.18
N LEU A 152 -3.52 -2.77 18.22
CA LEU A 152 -2.46 -1.91 18.75
C LEU A 152 -1.27 -1.86 17.79
N THR A 153 -0.83 -3.03 17.31
CA THR A 153 0.26 -3.15 16.34
C THR A 153 -0.11 -2.44 15.03
N ARG A 154 -1.37 -2.56 14.57
CA ARG A 154 -1.86 -1.88 13.37
C ARG A 154 -1.76 -0.37 13.50
N ARG A 155 -2.26 0.23 14.59
CA ARG A 155 -2.16 1.68 14.84
C ARG A 155 -0.72 2.16 14.85
N ARG A 156 0.16 1.42 15.52
CA ARG A 156 1.58 1.73 15.55
C ARG A 156 2.21 1.69 14.14
N MET A 157 1.88 0.67 13.35
CA MET A 157 2.38 0.55 11.98
C MET A 157 1.86 1.65 11.04
N GLN A 158 0.61 2.09 11.22
CA GLN A 158 0.05 3.23 10.50
C GLN A 158 0.81 4.51 10.84
N GLN A 159 1.06 4.77 12.12
CA GLN A 159 1.84 5.92 12.57
C GLN A 159 3.26 5.89 11.99
N GLU A 160 3.97 4.77 12.12
CA GLU A 160 5.32 4.59 11.58
C GLU A 160 5.37 4.77 10.05
N LEU A 161 4.34 4.33 9.32
CA LEU A 161 4.23 4.55 7.88
C LEU A 161 4.05 6.02 7.54
N LEU A 162 3.24 6.76 8.30
CA LEU A 162 3.00 8.19 8.09
C LEU A 162 4.24 9.01 8.42
N GLU A 163 4.93 8.71 9.52
CA GLU A 163 6.21 9.35 9.89
C GLU A 163 7.27 9.13 8.79
N LEU A 164 7.37 7.90 8.28
CA LEU A 164 8.27 7.55 7.19
C LEU A 164 7.89 8.27 5.89
N TRP A 165 6.60 8.40 5.61
CA TRP A 165 6.12 9.16 4.46
C TRP A 165 6.44 10.65 4.59
N ASP A 166 6.28 11.24 5.76
CA ASP A 166 6.63 12.64 6.02
C ASP A 166 8.11 12.93 5.79
N GLU A 167 8.96 11.96 6.07
CA GLU A 167 10.40 12.07 5.89
C GLU A 167 10.85 11.86 4.43
N VAL A 168 10.25 10.90 3.72
CA VAL A 168 10.70 10.44 2.39
C VAL A 168 9.85 10.98 1.25
N ARG A 169 8.57 11.27 1.49
CA ARG A 169 7.60 11.80 0.51
C ARG A 169 7.45 10.92 -0.74
N PHE A 170 7.39 9.61 -0.57
CA PHE A 170 7.09 8.68 -1.67
C PHE A 170 5.61 8.72 -2.08
N THR A 171 5.30 8.38 -3.32
CA THR A 171 3.91 8.17 -3.76
C THR A 171 3.43 6.79 -3.30
N LEU A 172 2.27 6.74 -2.66
CA LEU A 172 1.67 5.52 -2.12
C LEU A 172 0.32 5.23 -2.79
N LEU A 173 0.15 4.02 -3.29
CA LEU A 173 -1.15 3.44 -3.62
C LEU A 173 -1.44 2.34 -2.60
N PHE A 174 -2.44 2.57 -1.76
CA PHE A 174 -2.76 1.73 -0.62
C PHE A 174 -4.13 1.08 -0.79
N VAL A 175 -4.23 -0.21 -0.60
CA VAL A 175 -5.49 -0.96 -0.66
C VAL A 175 -5.92 -1.35 0.74
N THR A 176 -7.17 -1.07 1.08
CA THR A 176 -7.79 -1.50 2.33
C THR A 176 -9.31 -1.68 2.18
N HIS A 177 -9.91 -2.40 3.11
CA HIS A 177 -11.36 -2.45 3.30
C HIS A 177 -11.81 -1.72 4.57
N SER A 178 -10.90 -1.15 5.35
CA SER A 178 -11.17 -0.40 6.58
C SER A 178 -11.32 1.09 6.27
N ILE A 179 -12.49 1.65 6.59
CA ILE A 179 -12.79 3.08 6.42
C ILE A 179 -11.87 3.93 7.31
N GLU A 180 -11.68 3.53 8.58
CA GLU A 180 -10.80 4.25 9.51
C GLU A 180 -9.36 4.29 8.99
N GLU A 181 -8.86 3.14 8.51
CA GLU A 181 -7.51 3.05 7.95
C GLU A 181 -7.35 3.95 6.71
N ALA A 182 -8.36 3.94 5.82
CA ALA A 182 -8.34 4.78 4.63
C ALA A 182 -8.29 6.27 4.97
N LEU A 183 -9.08 6.72 5.96
CA LEU A 183 -9.12 8.11 6.42
C LEU A 183 -7.81 8.55 7.09
N VAL A 184 -7.18 7.66 7.86
CA VAL A 184 -5.93 7.97 8.57
C VAL A 184 -4.73 7.94 7.63
N VAL A 185 -4.61 6.91 6.79
CA VAL A 185 -3.44 6.72 5.93
C VAL A 185 -3.51 7.59 4.68
N GLY A 186 -4.70 7.72 4.08
CA GLY A 186 -4.89 8.42 2.82
C GLY A 186 -4.91 9.95 2.96
N ASN A 187 -4.55 10.64 1.89
CA ASN A 187 -4.93 12.02 1.65
C ASN A 187 -6.04 12.13 0.59
N ARG A 188 -6.15 11.12 -0.28
CA ARG A 188 -7.22 10.93 -1.25
C ARG A 188 -7.68 9.48 -1.25
N ILE A 189 -8.98 9.26 -1.31
CA ILE A 189 -9.59 7.93 -1.24
C ILE A 189 -10.50 7.73 -2.44
N ALA A 190 -10.20 6.71 -3.26
CA ALA A 190 -11.09 6.22 -4.29
C ALA A 190 -12.03 5.15 -3.69
N LEU A 191 -13.31 5.44 -3.65
CA LEU A 191 -14.33 4.53 -3.16
C LEU A 191 -14.85 3.65 -4.28
N LEU A 192 -14.71 2.33 -4.12
CA LEU A 192 -15.14 1.34 -5.11
C LEU A 192 -16.44 0.63 -4.66
N SER A 193 -17.37 0.46 -5.61
CA SER A 193 -18.58 -0.33 -5.40
C SER A 193 -18.28 -1.81 -5.17
N PRO A 194 -19.25 -2.59 -4.66
CA PRO A 194 -19.21 -4.05 -4.70
C PRO A 194 -18.93 -4.57 -6.11
N HIS A 195 -18.65 -5.87 -6.21
CA HIS A 195 -18.28 -6.55 -7.47
C HIS A 195 -19.36 -6.40 -8.58
N PRO A 196 -18.96 -6.05 -9.83
CA PRO A 196 -17.64 -5.59 -10.27
C PRO A 196 -17.35 -4.16 -9.81
N GLY A 197 -16.16 -3.94 -9.22
CA GLY A 197 -15.79 -2.64 -8.66
C GLY A 197 -15.87 -1.52 -9.68
N ARG A 198 -16.61 -0.46 -9.35
CA ARG A 198 -16.72 0.80 -10.11
C ARG A 198 -16.34 1.97 -9.22
N MET A 199 -15.82 3.01 -9.81
CA MET A 199 -15.58 4.25 -9.07
C MET A 199 -16.91 4.85 -8.64
N ARG A 200 -17.16 4.98 -7.33
CA ARG A 200 -18.33 5.66 -6.77
C ARG A 200 -18.06 7.12 -6.46
N ALA A 201 -16.95 7.37 -5.80
CA ALA A 201 -16.54 8.71 -5.40
C ALA A 201 -15.03 8.77 -5.19
N GLU A 202 -14.51 9.97 -5.24
CA GLU A 202 -13.18 10.30 -4.71
C GLU A 202 -13.37 11.25 -3.53
N ILE A 203 -12.72 10.95 -2.41
CA ILE A 203 -12.89 11.68 -1.15
C ILE A 203 -11.53 12.25 -0.76
N ASN A 204 -11.54 13.53 -0.40
CA ASN A 204 -10.37 14.19 0.20
C ASN A 204 -10.35 13.92 1.70
N SER A 205 -9.24 13.38 2.21
CA SER A 205 -9.02 13.06 3.62
C SER A 205 -7.79 13.77 4.23
N HIS A 206 -7.31 14.83 3.60
CA HIS A 206 -6.13 15.58 4.03
C HIS A 206 -6.15 16.07 5.48
N GLY A 207 -7.34 16.32 6.05
CA GLY A 207 -7.52 16.83 7.41
C GLY A 207 -7.48 15.77 8.51
N PHE A 208 -7.42 14.48 8.16
CA PHE A 208 -7.48 13.40 9.14
C PHE A 208 -6.12 12.79 9.45
N SER A 209 -5.96 12.38 10.70
CA SER A 209 -4.78 11.72 11.25
C SER A 209 -5.21 10.71 12.33
N LEU A 210 -4.26 10.02 12.94
CA LEU A 210 -4.53 9.16 14.10
C LEU A 210 -5.13 9.94 15.28
N ASP A 211 -4.77 11.22 15.43
CA ASP A 211 -5.32 12.09 16.49
C ASP A 211 -6.77 12.51 16.22
N SER A 212 -7.21 12.42 14.98
CA SER A 212 -8.61 12.71 14.58
C SER A 212 -9.59 11.61 14.95
N LEU A 213 -9.09 10.43 15.31
CA LEU A 213 -9.92 9.27 15.70
C LEU A 213 -10.83 9.63 16.88
N GLY A 214 -12.15 9.46 16.70
CA GLY A 214 -13.13 9.79 17.71
C GLY A 214 -13.69 11.22 17.63
N SER A 215 -13.13 12.11 16.80
CA SER A 215 -13.73 13.43 16.57
C SER A 215 -15.07 13.30 15.81
N ALA A 216 -15.99 14.26 16.04
CA ALA A 216 -17.30 14.25 15.37
C ALA A 216 -17.17 14.34 13.84
N GLU A 217 -16.18 15.09 13.35
CA GLU A 217 -15.91 15.23 11.91
C GLU A 217 -15.41 13.92 11.30
N PHE A 218 -14.49 13.22 11.97
CA PHE A 218 -14.00 11.92 11.55
C PHE A 218 -15.15 10.90 11.48
N GLN A 219 -15.93 10.79 12.55
CA GLN A 219 -17.07 9.87 12.65
C GLN A 219 -18.14 10.18 11.59
N GLY A 220 -18.47 11.46 11.39
CA GLY A 220 -19.40 11.88 10.35
C GLY A 220 -18.92 11.56 8.94
N THR A 221 -17.61 11.68 8.68
CA THR A 221 -17.04 11.32 7.38
C THR A 221 -16.98 9.80 7.20
N ALA A 222 -16.61 9.05 8.26
CA ALA A 222 -16.62 7.59 8.23
C ALA A 222 -18.04 7.05 7.97
N GLN A 223 -19.06 7.62 8.62
CA GLN A 223 -20.45 7.24 8.40
C GLN A 223 -20.90 7.52 6.96
N ARG A 224 -20.60 8.69 6.40
CA ARG A 224 -20.91 9.00 4.98
C ARG A 224 -20.27 8.00 4.01
N ILE A 225 -19.01 7.63 4.27
CA ILE A 225 -18.33 6.62 3.44
C ILE A 225 -19.03 5.26 3.57
N HIS A 226 -19.40 4.88 4.79
CA HIS A 226 -20.13 3.65 5.05
C HIS A 226 -21.47 3.63 4.27
N ASP A 227 -22.25 4.70 4.36
CA ASP A 227 -23.52 4.82 3.67
C ASP A 227 -23.33 4.72 2.14
N MET A 228 -22.34 5.42 1.59
CA MET A 228 -21.97 5.31 0.17
C MET A 228 -21.56 3.89 -0.24
N LEU A 229 -21.02 3.08 0.66
CA LEU A 229 -20.63 1.70 0.35
C LEU A 229 -21.82 0.73 0.33
N PHE A 230 -22.84 0.95 1.18
CA PHE A 230 -23.85 -0.05 1.51
C PHE A 230 -25.30 0.36 1.17
N GLU A 231 -25.59 1.65 0.88
CA GLU A 231 -26.97 2.12 0.61
C GLU A 231 -27.62 1.58 -0.69
N GLU A 232 -26.87 0.98 -1.62
CA GLU A 232 -27.46 0.43 -2.86
C GLU A 232 -27.98 -1.01 -2.76
N GLU A 233 -27.84 -1.70 -1.63
CA GLU A 233 -28.40 -3.05 -1.49
C GLU A 233 -29.94 -3.05 -1.29
N HIS A 234 -30.55 -1.88 -1.08
CA HIS A 234 -32.00 -1.78 -0.83
C HIS A 234 -32.85 -1.48 -2.09
N GLU A 235 -32.27 -1.07 -3.22
CA GLU A 235 -33.06 -0.76 -4.44
C GLU A 235 -33.21 -1.93 -5.44
N VAL A 236 -32.62 -3.08 -5.22
CA VAL A 236 -32.64 -4.21 -6.18
C VAL A 236 -33.60 -5.33 -5.79
N ILE A 237 -34.34 -5.19 -4.68
CA ILE A 237 -35.37 -6.16 -4.26
C ILE A 237 -36.74 -5.45 -4.17
N ALA A 238 -37.24 -5.00 -5.31
CA ALA A 238 -38.66 -4.63 -5.49
C ALA A 238 -39.11 -5.04 -6.90
#